data_d7fa757973bab04a0861f788fd98c564
#
_entry.id   d7fa757973bab04a0861f788fd98c564
#
_cell.length_a   1.000
_cell.length_b   1.000
_cell.length_c   1.000
_cell.angle_alpha   90.00
_cell.angle_beta   90.00
_cell.angle_gamma   90.00
#
_symmetry.space_group_name_H-M   'P 1'
#
loop_
_entity.id
_entity.type
_entity.pdbx_description
1 polymer ?
#
loop_
_entity_poly.entity_id
_entity_poly.type
_entity_poly.pdbx_seq_one_letter_code
_entity_poly.pdbx_strand_id
1 'polypeptide(L)'
;MTEAGSTDRLHHWLTGAAAVAKQAGQLILELYEEQAFETYHKDDESPVTSVDFAANRLIVDGLAALTPTIPILSEEGSHLAFAERQQWPRYWIVDPLDGTQEFIARSGDFGVIIALIENHQPVLGIIYWPPGDVLYTAQRGRGAFRTD
;
A
#
# COMPACT_ATOMS: atom_id res chain seq x y z
N MET A 1 9.16 8.24 -25.52
CA MET A 1 9.93 8.08 -24.25
C MET A 1 10.80 6.86 -24.39
N THR A 2 12.08 6.99 -24.05
CA THR A 2 13.01 5.87 -24.09
C THR A 2 12.72 4.90 -22.95
N GLU A 3 13.08 3.64 -23.14
CA GLU A 3 12.94 2.60 -22.13
C GLU A 3 13.68 2.96 -20.83
N ALA A 4 14.86 3.57 -20.96
CA ALA A 4 15.66 4.02 -19.82
C ALA A 4 14.93 5.09 -19.00
N GLY A 5 14.31 6.09 -19.66
CA GLY A 5 13.54 7.13 -18.97
C GLY A 5 12.32 6.57 -18.24
N SER A 6 11.65 5.55 -18.84
CA SER A 6 10.53 4.86 -18.19
C SER A 6 10.99 4.10 -16.94
N THR A 7 12.15 3.42 -17.00
CA THR A 7 12.74 2.70 -15.89
C THR A 7 13.11 3.63 -14.73
N ASP A 8 13.71 4.78 -15.05
CA ASP A 8 14.09 5.77 -14.04
C ASP A 8 12.86 6.38 -13.35
N ARG A 9 11.80 6.63 -14.11
CA ARG A 9 10.54 7.13 -13.56
C ARG A 9 9.91 6.11 -12.62
N LEU A 10 9.86 4.84 -13.01
CA LEU A 10 9.36 3.77 -12.16
C LEU A 10 10.18 3.67 -10.88
N HIS A 11 11.49 3.79 -10.97
CA HIS A 11 12.36 3.75 -9.79
C HIS A 11 12.09 4.91 -8.85
N HIS A 12 11.88 6.11 -9.38
CA HIS A 12 11.51 7.29 -8.57
C HIS A 12 10.19 7.04 -7.84
N TRP A 13 9.19 6.51 -8.53
CA TRP A 13 7.90 6.19 -7.91
C TRP A 13 8.03 5.08 -6.87
N LEU A 14 8.85 4.05 -7.14
CA LEU A 14 9.10 2.98 -6.19
C LEU A 14 9.71 3.53 -4.90
N THR A 15 10.71 4.39 -5.01
CA THR A 15 11.38 5.00 -3.86
C THR A 15 10.39 5.85 -3.05
N GLY A 16 9.58 6.66 -3.73
CA GLY A 16 8.59 7.49 -3.06
C GLY A 16 7.50 6.68 -2.38
N ALA A 17 6.98 5.65 -3.07
CA ALA A 17 5.94 4.79 -2.51
C ALA A 17 6.47 3.94 -1.35
N ALA A 18 7.73 3.50 -1.40
CA ALA A 18 8.37 2.79 -0.29
C ALA A 18 8.45 3.68 0.95
N ALA A 19 8.79 4.96 0.79
CA ALA A 19 8.81 5.90 1.89
C ALA A 19 7.42 6.08 2.50
N VAL A 20 6.39 6.16 1.67
CA VAL A 20 4.99 6.24 2.12
C VAL A 20 4.60 4.98 2.90
N ALA A 21 4.97 3.79 2.41
CA ALA A 21 4.68 2.53 3.10
C ALA A 21 5.33 2.48 4.48
N LYS A 22 6.57 2.95 4.61
CA LYS A 22 7.26 2.99 5.90
C LYS A 22 6.60 3.96 6.86
N GLN A 23 6.18 5.13 6.39
CA GLN A 23 5.46 6.09 7.22
C GLN A 23 4.14 5.50 7.73
N ALA A 24 3.40 4.84 6.85
CA ALA A 24 2.15 4.18 7.24
C ALA A 24 2.42 3.07 8.25
N GLY A 25 3.45 2.27 8.02
CA GLY A 25 3.83 1.19 8.93
C GLY A 25 4.21 1.68 10.32
N GLN A 26 4.88 2.83 10.41
CA GLN A 26 5.22 3.41 11.69
C GLN A 26 4.00 3.93 12.43
N LEU A 27 3.06 4.54 11.71
CA LEU A 27 1.78 4.94 12.30
C LEU A 27 1.03 3.72 12.85
N ILE A 28 1.00 2.63 12.09
CA ILE A 28 0.36 1.39 12.50
C ILE A 28 1.00 0.87 13.79
N LEU A 29 2.34 0.87 13.87
CA LEU A 29 3.04 0.41 15.08
C LEU A 29 2.74 1.26 16.30
N GLU A 30 2.70 2.58 16.15
CA GLU A 30 2.38 3.47 17.25
C GLU A 30 1.00 3.14 17.83
N LEU A 31 0.00 2.99 16.96
CA LEU A 31 -1.36 2.65 17.38
C LEU A 31 -1.46 1.23 17.92
N TYR A 32 -0.66 0.30 17.40
CA TYR A 32 -0.58 -1.07 17.87
C TYR A 32 -0.03 -1.13 19.28
N GLU A 33 1.08 -0.42 19.55
CA GLU A 33 1.72 -0.40 20.86
C GLU A 33 0.87 0.29 21.92
N GLU A 34 0.20 1.38 21.53
CA GLU A 34 -0.68 2.13 22.41
C GLU A 34 -2.04 1.45 22.61
N GLN A 35 -2.35 0.42 21.81
CA GLN A 35 -3.67 -0.21 21.75
C GLN A 35 -4.78 0.81 21.48
N ALA A 36 -4.43 1.89 20.76
CA ALA A 36 -5.30 3.03 20.51
C ALA A 36 -6.08 2.84 19.21
N PHE A 37 -7.00 1.87 19.17
CA PHE A 37 -7.79 1.63 17.97
C PHE A 37 -9.16 1.04 18.31
N GLU A 38 -10.11 1.27 17.41
CA GLU A 38 -11.45 0.70 17.49
C GLU A 38 -11.61 -0.33 16.36
N THR A 39 -12.41 -1.38 16.62
CA THR A 39 -12.67 -2.44 15.67
C THR A 39 -14.10 -2.35 15.16
N TYR A 40 -14.26 -2.47 13.86
CA TYR A 40 -15.56 -2.51 13.18
C TYR A 40 -15.62 -3.78 12.33
N HIS A 41 -16.79 -4.09 11.77
CA HIS A 41 -16.95 -5.22 10.87
C HIS A 41 -17.53 -4.74 9.55
N LYS A 42 -16.96 -5.23 8.44
CA LYS A 42 -17.44 -4.95 7.09
C LYS A 42 -18.72 -5.76 6.80
N ASP A 43 -19.38 -5.48 5.70
CA ASP A 43 -20.61 -6.19 5.30
C ASP A 43 -20.41 -7.70 5.19
N ASP A 44 -19.21 -8.16 4.83
CA ASP A 44 -18.85 -9.58 4.77
C ASP A 44 -18.35 -10.12 6.12
N GLU A 45 -18.52 -9.33 7.20
CA GLU A 45 -18.11 -9.62 8.57
C GLU A 45 -16.60 -9.69 8.80
N SER A 46 -15.78 -9.38 7.79
CA SER A 46 -14.34 -9.25 8.02
C SER A 46 -14.05 -8.02 8.89
N PRO A 47 -13.04 -8.10 9.79
CA PRO A 47 -12.75 -6.97 10.67
C PRO A 47 -12.04 -5.83 9.93
N VAL A 48 -12.29 -4.61 10.39
CA VAL A 48 -11.55 -3.42 9.99
C VAL A 48 -11.38 -2.57 11.24
N THR A 49 -10.21 -1.95 11.39
CA THR A 49 -9.93 -1.11 12.55
C THR A 49 -9.81 0.35 12.13
N SER A 50 -9.87 1.26 13.11
CA SER A 50 -9.58 2.67 12.85
C SER A 50 -8.15 2.86 12.32
N VAL A 51 -7.25 1.90 12.60
CA VAL A 51 -5.87 1.92 12.08
C VAL A 51 -5.87 1.70 10.57
N ASP A 52 -6.72 0.80 10.05
CA ASP A 52 -6.86 0.58 8.60
C ASP A 52 -7.19 1.89 7.89
N PHE A 53 -8.15 2.64 8.41
CA PHE A 53 -8.56 3.92 7.83
C PHE A 53 -7.49 5.00 7.96
N ALA A 54 -6.82 5.08 9.11
CA ALA A 54 -5.75 6.05 9.32
C ALA A 54 -4.56 5.78 8.39
N ALA A 55 -4.16 4.52 8.25
CA ALA A 55 -3.09 4.12 7.35
C ALA A 55 -3.50 4.38 5.89
N ASN A 56 -4.75 4.08 5.54
CA ASN A 56 -5.27 4.36 4.20
C ASN A 56 -5.14 5.84 3.85
N ARG A 57 -5.56 6.71 4.74
CA ARG A 57 -5.50 8.16 4.50
C ARG A 57 -4.07 8.63 4.26
N LEU A 58 -3.14 8.18 5.09
CA LEU A 58 -1.72 8.53 4.93
C LEU A 58 -1.18 8.07 3.58
N ILE A 59 -1.48 6.82 3.19
CA ILE A 59 -0.99 6.26 1.94
C ILE A 59 -1.59 6.97 0.74
N VAL A 60 -2.91 7.19 0.74
CA VAL A 60 -3.60 7.85 -0.36
C VAL A 60 -3.07 9.27 -0.54
N ASP A 61 -2.93 10.02 0.55
CA ASP A 61 -2.40 11.38 0.49
C ASP A 61 -0.96 11.39 -0.02
N GLY A 62 -0.13 10.46 0.43
CA GLY A 62 1.26 10.35 0.01
C GLY A 62 1.41 9.98 -1.47
N LEU A 63 0.64 9.00 -1.93
CA LEU A 63 0.65 8.60 -3.33
C LEU A 63 0.07 9.68 -4.25
N ALA A 64 -0.96 10.38 -3.81
CA ALA A 64 -1.54 11.49 -4.58
C ALA A 64 -0.54 12.63 -4.74
N ALA A 65 0.27 12.90 -3.72
CA ALA A 65 1.32 13.91 -3.80
C ALA A 65 2.45 13.46 -4.74
N LEU A 66 2.79 12.17 -4.73
CA LEU A 66 3.84 11.59 -5.56
C LEU A 66 3.41 11.54 -7.03
N THR A 67 2.17 11.15 -7.30
CA THR A 67 1.65 10.92 -8.65
C THR A 67 0.23 11.47 -8.76
N PRO A 68 0.07 12.82 -8.90
CA PRO A 68 -1.26 13.45 -8.83
C PRO A 68 -2.28 12.95 -9.86
N THR A 69 -1.82 12.39 -10.98
CA THR A 69 -2.71 11.96 -12.07
C THR A 69 -2.98 10.47 -12.09
N ILE A 70 -2.36 9.68 -11.20
CA ILE A 70 -2.53 8.23 -11.19
C ILE A 70 -3.63 7.86 -10.19
N PRO A 71 -4.70 7.17 -10.63
CA PRO A 71 -5.77 6.73 -9.72
C PRO A 71 -5.25 5.75 -8.66
N ILE A 72 -5.93 5.73 -7.53
CA ILE A 72 -5.59 4.85 -6.40
C ILE A 72 -6.81 4.00 -6.07
N LEU A 73 -6.62 2.67 -6.09
CA LEU A 73 -7.62 1.71 -5.65
C LEU A 73 -7.17 1.16 -4.31
N SER A 74 -7.87 1.52 -3.24
CA SER A 74 -7.55 1.03 -1.90
C SER A 74 -8.65 0.11 -1.38
N GLU A 75 -8.28 -0.92 -0.65
CA GLU A 75 -9.21 -1.82 0.01
C GLU A 75 -10.15 -1.07 0.96
N GLU A 76 -9.65 0.00 1.60
CA GLU A 76 -10.40 0.80 2.57
C GLU A 76 -10.98 2.08 1.96
N GLY A 77 -10.89 2.25 0.64
CA GLY A 77 -11.42 3.42 -0.05
C GLY A 77 -12.76 3.17 -0.72
N SER A 78 -13.29 4.21 -1.37
CA SER A 78 -14.46 4.09 -2.22
C SER A 78 -14.08 3.35 -3.49
N HIS A 79 -14.86 2.33 -3.85
CA HIS A 79 -14.56 1.50 -5.01
C HIS A 79 -15.45 1.90 -6.18
N LEU A 80 -14.84 2.25 -7.30
CA LEU A 80 -15.54 2.47 -8.55
C LEU A 80 -15.95 1.14 -9.17
N ALA A 81 -16.95 1.15 -10.03
CA ALA A 81 -17.37 -0.05 -10.75
C ALA A 81 -16.19 -0.62 -11.55
N PHE A 82 -16.14 -1.96 -11.67
CA PHE A 82 -15.06 -2.64 -12.39
C PHE A 82 -14.92 -2.13 -13.82
N ALA A 83 -16.06 -1.84 -14.50
CA ALA A 83 -16.04 -1.32 -15.87
C ALA A 83 -15.28 0.00 -15.98
N GLU A 84 -15.33 0.84 -14.95
CA GLU A 84 -14.58 2.11 -14.93
C GLU A 84 -13.10 1.87 -14.64
N ARG A 85 -12.78 1.00 -13.67
CA ARG A 85 -11.41 0.69 -13.29
C ARG A 85 -10.63 0.01 -14.40
N GLN A 86 -11.28 -0.88 -15.15
CA GLN A 86 -10.60 -1.64 -16.21
C GLN A 86 -10.11 -0.75 -17.36
N GLN A 87 -10.62 0.49 -17.45
CA GLN A 87 -10.18 1.45 -18.45
C GLN A 87 -8.92 2.22 -18.02
N TRP A 88 -8.51 2.09 -16.78
CA TRP A 88 -7.32 2.77 -16.29
C TRP A 88 -6.06 2.11 -16.87
N PRO A 89 -5.23 2.86 -17.62
CA PRO A 89 -3.97 2.30 -18.12
C PRO A 89 -2.96 2.08 -17.00
N ARG A 90 -3.10 2.83 -15.90
CA ARG A 90 -2.17 2.80 -14.78
C ARG A 90 -2.91 3.18 -13.51
N TYR A 91 -2.66 2.44 -12.42
CA TYR A 91 -3.25 2.78 -11.12
C TYR A 91 -2.45 2.11 -9.99
N TRP A 92 -2.50 2.74 -8.82
CA TRP A 92 -1.99 2.13 -7.60
C TRP A 92 -3.07 1.23 -7.01
N ILE A 93 -2.65 0.09 -6.46
CA ILE A 93 -3.53 -0.75 -5.64
C ILE A 93 -2.89 -0.85 -4.25
N VAL A 94 -3.70 -0.64 -3.21
CA VAL A 94 -3.24 -0.48 -1.83
C VAL A 94 -4.03 -1.36 -0.89
N ASP A 95 -3.33 -2.12 -0.04
CA ASP A 95 -3.90 -2.71 1.17
C ASP A 95 -3.18 -2.02 2.34
N PRO A 96 -3.84 -1.08 3.03
CA PRO A 96 -3.20 -0.29 4.08
C PRO A 96 -2.75 -1.12 5.27
N LEU A 97 -3.49 -2.19 5.58
CA LEU A 97 -3.18 -3.10 6.68
C LEU A 97 -3.63 -4.49 6.26
N ASP A 98 -2.70 -5.25 5.69
CA ASP A 98 -2.90 -6.66 5.37
C ASP A 98 -2.67 -7.46 6.64
N GLY A 99 -3.64 -8.31 7.00
CA GLY A 99 -3.59 -9.06 8.24
C GLY A 99 -4.28 -8.35 9.40
N THR A 100 -5.45 -7.74 9.17
CA THR A 100 -6.20 -7.05 10.21
C THR A 100 -6.51 -7.97 11.39
N GLN A 101 -6.88 -9.24 11.12
CA GLN A 101 -7.13 -10.21 12.19
C GLN A 101 -5.86 -10.48 13.01
N GLU A 102 -4.73 -10.61 12.35
CA GLU A 102 -3.44 -10.83 13.00
C GLU A 102 -3.02 -9.60 13.80
N PHE A 103 -3.32 -8.41 13.29
CA PHE A 103 -3.11 -7.15 14.02
C PHE A 103 -3.92 -7.15 15.32
N ILE A 104 -5.22 -7.45 15.24
CA ILE A 104 -6.11 -7.49 16.41
C ILE A 104 -5.65 -8.55 17.39
N ALA A 105 -5.24 -9.73 16.90
CA ALA A 105 -4.76 -10.84 17.72
C ALA A 105 -3.35 -10.62 18.28
N ARG A 106 -2.67 -9.56 17.86
CA ARG A 106 -1.32 -9.17 18.28
C ARG A 106 -0.26 -10.24 17.94
N SER A 107 -0.44 -10.93 16.81
CA SER A 107 0.52 -11.92 16.36
C SER A 107 1.77 -11.32 15.73
N GLY A 108 1.69 -10.08 15.25
CA GLY A 108 2.79 -9.44 14.53
C GLY A 108 2.84 -9.73 13.03
N ASP A 109 1.91 -10.54 12.53
CA ASP A 109 1.89 -10.96 11.13
C ASP A 109 1.00 -10.04 10.28
N PHE A 110 1.37 -8.79 10.17
CA PHE A 110 0.64 -7.80 9.38
C PHE A 110 1.61 -6.90 8.63
N GLY A 111 1.13 -6.31 7.54
CA GLY A 111 1.97 -5.47 6.72
C GLY A 111 1.21 -4.45 5.89
N VAL A 112 1.95 -3.58 5.22
CA VAL A 112 1.45 -2.60 4.27
C VAL A 112 1.81 -3.07 2.88
N ILE A 113 0.84 -3.10 1.96
CA ILE A 113 1.06 -3.56 0.60
C ILE A 113 0.65 -2.47 -0.38
N ILE A 114 1.58 -2.11 -1.28
CA ILE A 114 1.34 -1.13 -2.35
C ILE A 114 1.89 -1.71 -3.65
N ALA A 115 1.12 -1.62 -4.73
CA ALA A 115 1.57 -2.03 -6.04
C ALA A 115 1.13 -1.03 -7.10
N LEU A 116 1.94 -0.87 -8.15
CA LEU A 116 1.54 -0.11 -9.32
C LEU A 116 1.21 -1.09 -10.45
N ILE A 117 0.01 -0.93 -10.98
CA ILE A 117 -0.48 -1.75 -12.09
C ILE A 117 -0.42 -0.90 -13.36
N GLU A 118 0.10 -1.48 -14.43
CA GLU A 118 0.20 -0.82 -15.72
C GLU A 118 -0.23 -1.82 -16.80
N ASN A 119 -1.25 -1.47 -17.56
CA ASN A 119 -1.82 -2.34 -18.61
C ASN A 119 -2.16 -3.73 -18.06
N HIS A 120 -2.84 -3.75 -16.90
CA HIS A 120 -3.34 -4.94 -16.21
C HIS A 120 -2.22 -5.85 -15.67
N GLN A 121 -0.98 -5.33 -15.53
CA GLN A 121 0.14 -6.11 -14.99
C GLN A 121 0.85 -5.31 -13.90
N PRO A 122 1.27 -5.96 -12.81
CA PRO A 122 2.05 -5.27 -11.79
C PRO A 122 3.45 -4.92 -12.33
N VAL A 123 3.87 -3.68 -12.12
CA VAL A 123 5.19 -3.20 -12.51
C VAL A 123 6.04 -2.74 -11.33
N LEU A 124 5.41 -2.39 -10.22
CA LEU A 124 6.06 -2.09 -8.95
C LEU A 124 5.34 -2.82 -7.84
N GLY A 125 6.08 -3.30 -6.84
CA GLY A 125 5.51 -3.92 -5.65
C GLY A 125 6.28 -3.50 -4.41
N ILE A 126 5.55 -3.25 -3.33
CA ILE A 126 6.12 -2.87 -2.04
C ILE A 126 5.35 -3.62 -0.96
N ILE A 127 6.08 -4.29 -0.07
CA ILE A 127 5.54 -4.87 1.15
C ILE A 127 6.42 -4.38 2.29
N TYR A 128 5.81 -3.73 3.27
CA TYR A 128 6.52 -3.33 4.47
C TYR A 128 5.97 -4.08 5.68
N TRP A 129 6.86 -4.73 6.42
CA TRP A 129 6.53 -5.44 7.66
C TRP A 129 6.98 -4.59 8.84
N PRO A 130 6.06 -3.84 9.48
CA PRO A 130 6.43 -2.88 10.52
C PRO A 130 7.09 -3.49 11.75
N PRO A 131 6.60 -4.63 12.31
CA PRO A 131 7.21 -5.16 13.53
C PRO A 131 8.68 -5.50 13.39
N GLY A 132 9.12 -5.90 12.21
CA GLY A 132 10.52 -6.23 11.96
C GLY A 132 11.29 -5.14 11.24
N ASP A 133 10.62 -4.04 10.85
CA ASP A 133 11.20 -2.98 10.03
C ASP A 133 11.86 -3.55 8.77
N VAL A 134 11.13 -4.41 8.06
CA VAL A 134 11.62 -5.06 6.83
C VAL A 134 10.81 -4.57 5.65
N LEU A 135 11.53 -4.08 4.64
CA LEU A 135 10.93 -3.58 3.41
C LEU A 135 11.28 -4.51 2.26
N TYR A 136 10.26 -4.94 1.52
CA TYR A 136 10.42 -5.70 0.29
C TYR A 136 9.99 -4.81 -0.88
N THR A 137 10.82 -4.71 -1.91
CA THR A 137 10.51 -3.93 -3.11
C THR A 137 10.79 -4.74 -4.34
N ALA A 138 10.04 -4.48 -5.41
CA ALA A 138 10.27 -5.09 -6.70
C ALA A 138 9.91 -4.10 -7.80
N GLN A 139 10.70 -4.13 -8.86
CA GLN A 139 10.44 -3.33 -10.05
C GLN A 139 10.66 -4.22 -11.27
N ARG A 140 9.68 -4.20 -12.17
CA ARG A 140 9.80 -4.97 -13.43
C ARG A 140 11.10 -4.60 -14.12
N GLY A 141 11.91 -5.62 -14.44
CA GLY A 141 13.18 -5.44 -15.13
C GLY A 141 14.36 -5.09 -14.23
N ARG A 142 14.14 -4.87 -12.91
CA ARG A 142 15.24 -4.57 -11.98
C ARG A 142 15.34 -5.56 -10.81
N GLY A 143 14.43 -6.51 -10.72
CA GLY A 143 14.46 -7.54 -9.68
C GLY A 143 13.72 -7.17 -8.40
N ALA A 144 13.88 -8.00 -7.38
CA ALA A 144 13.25 -7.84 -6.09
C ALA A 144 14.32 -7.79 -4.99
N PHE A 145 14.07 -6.97 -3.98
CA PHE A 145 15.05 -6.69 -2.92
C PHE A 145 14.38 -6.72 -1.56
N ARG A 146 15.16 -7.09 -0.57
CA ARG A 146 14.79 -7.00 0.84
C ARG A 146 15.75 -6.03 1.53
N THR A 147 15.20 -5.10 2.30
CA THR A 147 15.97 -4.15 3.08
C THR A 147 15.56 -4.28 4.54
N ASP A 148 16.53 -4.60 5.40
CA ASP A 148 16.31 -4.74 6.85
C ASP A 148 16.68 -3.45 7.58
#